data_41c7aabe6c745ca8d6a65da0ca83c391
#
_entry.id   41c7aabe6c745ca8d6a65da0ca83c391
#
_cell.length_a   1.000
_cell.length_b   1.000
_cell.length_c   1.000
_cell.angle_alpha   90.00
_cell.angle_beta   90.00
_cell.angle_gamma   90.00
#
_symmetry.space_group_name_H-M   'P 1'
#
loop_
_entity.id
_entity.type
_entity.pdbx_description
1 polymer ?
#
loop_
_entity_poly.entity_id
_entity_poly.type
_entity_poly.pdbx_seq_one_letter_code
_entity_poly.pdbx_strand_id
1 'polypeptide(L)'
;MKEILVGLLLWIGANSHYDTNVPLPTVVFMDEVAMNHMYYKGQKPIGELHGFYNLEKDVIILKDTWDRRNPWDLSILLHELVHYVQDVNEIQFQCNMEMEKMSWPLQQKYLQEVHNFKWEYDGLWHLMVSNCPDMYNGAVD
;
A
#
# COMPACT_ATOMS: atom_id res chain seq x y z
N MET A 1 13.14 5.22 11.64
CA MET A 1 11.91 5.20 10.81
C MET A 1 11.66 6.52 10.09
N LYS A 2 11.84 7.65 10.74
CA LYS A 2 11.58 8.97 10.12
C LYS A 2 12.36 9.16 8.81
N GLU A 3 13.65 8.87 8.81
CA GLU A 3 14.51 9.04 7.63
C GLU A 3 14.07 8.14 6.48
N ILE A 4 13.62 6.93 6.79
CA ILE A 4 13.09 6.00 5.81
C ILE A 4 11.82 6.56 5.19
N LEU A 5 10.89 7.04 6.00
CA LEU A 5 9.65 7.63 5.51
C LEU A 5 9.90 8.84 4.62
N VAL A 6 10.78 9.73 5.03
CA VAL A 6 11.16 10.91 4.22
C VAL A 6 11.73 10.47 2.87
N GLY A 7 12.66 9.52 2.88
CA GLY A 7 13.29 9.02 1.65
C GLY A 7 12.27 8.37 0.71
N LEU A 8 11.37 7.55 1.23
CA LEU A 8 10.33 6.90 0.43
C LEU A 8 9.33 7.92 -0.13
N LEU A 9 8.92 8.90 0.66
CA LEU A 9 8.03 9.96 0.19
C LEU A 9 8.68 10.79 -0.93
N LEU A 10 9.96 11.12 -0.80
CA LEU A 10 10.69 11.82 -1.86
C LEU A 10 10.73 10.99 -3.14
N TRP A 11 10.96 9.69 -3.02
CA TRP A 11 10.97 8.81 -4.19
C TRP A 11 9.59 8.75 -4.85
N ILE A 12 8.52 8.62 -4.05
CA ILE A 12 7.14 8.61 -4.57
C ILE A 12 6.85 9.92 -5.32
N GLY A 13 7.22 11.06 -4.74
CA GLY A 13 7.03 12.36 -5.37
C GLY A 13 7.76 12.51 -6.70
N ALA A 14 8.98 11.97 -6.79
CA ALA A 14 9.77 12.00 -8.01
C ALA A 14 9.25 11.05 -9.11
N ASN A 15 8.44 10.05 -8.73
CA ASN A 15 7.99 9.00 -9.64
C ASN A 15 6.47 8.95 -9.84
N SER A 16 5.76 9.97 -9.38
CA SER A 16 4.30 10.05 -9.51
C SER A 16 3.87 11.51 -9.64
N HIS A 17 2.57 11.72 -9.80
CA HIS A 17 1.98 13.06 -9.78
C HIS A 17 1.44 13.45 -8.42
N TYR A 18 1.64 12.61 -7.39
CA TYR A 18 1.15 12.90 -6.05
C TYR A 18 1.96 14.02 -5.39
N ASP A 19 1.28 14.84 -4.61
CA ASP A 19 1.94 15.78 -3.70
C ASP A 19 2.39 15.00 -2.46
N THR A 20 3.70 14.89 -2.28
CA THR A 20 4.30 14.18 -1.14
C THR A 20 4.83 15.12 -0.06
N ASN A 21 4.58 16.42 -0.20
CA ASN A 21 4.87 17.40 0.86
C ASN A 21 3.72 17.35 1.89
N VAL A 22 3.67 16.27 2.63
CA VAL A 22 2.61 15.92 3.56
C VAL A 22 3.22 15.57 4.92
N PRO A 23 2.43 15.65 6.02
CA PRO A 23 2.92 15.18 7.31
C PRO A 23 3.35 13.71 7.25
N LEU A 24 4.31 13.32 8.07
CA LEU A 24 4.70 11.92 8.14
C LEU A 24 3.59 11.09 8.77
N PRO A 25 3.26 9.91 8.20
CA PRO A 25 2.24 9.05 8.79
C PRO A 25 2.74 8.38 10.07
N THR A 26 1.81 7.93 10.88
CA THR A 26 2.12 7.04 12.00
C THR A 26 2.29 5.62 11.47
N VAL A 27 3.35 4.96 11.89
CA VAL A 27 3.62 3.55 11.56
C VAL A 27 3.57 2.75 12.85
N VAL A 28 2.78 1.69 12.86
CA VAL A 28 2.59 0.80 14.01
C VAL A 28 2.96 -0.62 13.60
N PHE A 29 3.64 -1.34 14.49
CA PHE A 29 3.99 -2.74 14.28
C PHE A 29 3.05 -3.63 15.08
N MET A 30 2.58 -4.70 14.45
CA MET A 30 1.67 -5.67 15.07
C MET A 30 2.10 -7.09 14.77
N ASP A 31 1.77 -8.02 15.67
CA ASP A 31 1.90 -9.43 15.34
C ASP A 31 0.86 -9.82 14.27
N GLU A 32 1.12 -10.93 13.60
CA GLU A 32 0.31 -11.37 12.46
C GLU A 32 -1.15 -11.64 12.86
N VAL A 33 -1.36 -12.21 14.04
CA VAL A 33 -2.72 -12.53 14.52
C VAL A 33 -3.53 -11.25 14.73
N ALA A 34 -2.95 -10.26 15.42
CA ALA A 34 -3.60 -8.97 15.67
C ALA A 34 -3.87 -8.23 14.36
N MET A 35 -2.90 -8.25 13.44
CA MET A 35 -3.02 -7.62 12.12
C MET A 35 -4.17 -8.22 11.31
N ASN A 36 -4.21 -9.55 11.22
CA ASN A 36 -5.25 -10.27 10.51
C ASN A 36 -6.63 -10.00 11.11
N HIS A 37 -6.73 -9.98 12.43
CA HIS A 37 -7.98 -9.70 13.11
C HIS A 37 -8.48 -8.29 12.77
N MET A 38 -7.61 -7.31 12.78
CA MET A 38 -7.96 -5.92 12.45
C MET A 38 -8.37 -5.76 10.99
N TYR A 39 -7.57 -6.28 10.06
CA TYR A 39 -7.80 -6.12 8.62
C TYR A 39 -9.04 -6.88 8.14
N TYR A 40 -9.17 -8.13 8.54
CA TYR A 40 -10.29 -8.98 8.13
C TYR A 40 -11.51 -8.86 9.04
N LYS A 41 -11.45 -7.99 10.05
CA LYS A 41 -12.55 -7.71 11.00
C LYS A 41 -13.11 -8.99 11.65
N GLY A 42 -12.21 -9.90 12.04
CA GLY A 42 -12.56 -11.17 12.63
C GLY A 42 -12.96 -12.26 11.64
N GLN A 43 -13.03 -11.95 10.35
CA GLN A 43 -13.27 -12.94 9.30
C GLN A 43 -12.03 -13.79 9.04
N LYS A 44 -12.21 -14.92 8.35
CA LYS A 44 -11.09 -15.80 8.00
C LYS A 44 -10.15 -15.09 7.02
N PRO A 45 -8.81 -15.07 7.29
CA PRO A 45 -7.86 -14.51 6.34
C PRO A 45 -7.89 -15.21 4.99
N ILE A 46 -7.76 -14.43 3.91
CA ILE A 46 -7.77 -14.96 2.54
C ILE A 46 -6.35 -15.18 2.03
N GLY A 47 -5.37 -14.45 2.53
CA GLY A 47 -3.99 -14.55 2.10
C GLY A 47 -3.03 -14.02 3.15
N GLU A 48 -1.75 -14.00 2.82
CA GLU A 48 -0.73 -13.45 3.70
C GLU A 48 -0.76 -11.93 3.66
N LEU A 49 -0.86 -11.32 4.83
CA LEU A 49 -0.90 -9.87 5.00
C LEU A 49 0.46 -9.39 5.52
N HIS A 50 1.16 -8.56 4.75
CA HIS A 50 2.48 -8.01 5.13
C HIS A 50 2.37 -6.65 5.81
N GLY A 51 1.33 -5.90 5.48
CA GLY A 51 1.04 -4.59 6.02
C GLY A 51 -0.28 -4.08 5.43
N PHE A 52 -0.78 -3.00 5.97
CA PHE A 52 -1.93 -2.31 5.38
C PHE A 52 -2.01 -0.87 5.90
N TYR A 53 -2.68 -0.03 5.13
CA TYR A 53 -3.02 1.32 5.52
C TYR A 53 -4.45 1.35 6.04
N ASN A 54 -4.63 1.79 7.28
CA ASN A 54 -5.95 1.90 7.89
C ASN A 54 -6.54 3.29 7.58
N LEU A 55 -7.51 3.33 6.66
CA LEU A 55 -8.15 4.57 6.22
C LEU A 55 -8.92 5.28 7.34
N GLU A 56 -9.46 4.54 8.29
CA GLU A 56 -10.24 5.12 9.38
C GLU A 56 -9.36 5.82 10.40
N LYS A 57 -8.15 5.31 10.63
CA LYS A 57 -7.24 5.78 11.68
C LYS A 57 -6.02 6.52 11.15
N ASP A 58 -5.85 6.59 9.83
CA ASP A 58 -4.71 7.23 9.16
C ASP A 58 -3.36 6.66 9.63
N VAL A 59 -3.28 5.35 9.78
CA VAL A 59 -2.12 4.64 10.32
C VAL A 59 -1.68 3.55 9.37
N ILE A 60 -0.36 3.46 9.15
CA ILE A 60 0.25 2.33 8.46
C ILE A 60 0.57 1.26 9.49
N ILE A 61 0.13 0.04 9.23
CA ILE A 61 0.38 -1.11 10.09
C ILE A 61 1.26 -2.08 9.35
N LEU A 62 2.35 -2.50 9.99
CA LEU A 62 3.31 -3.44 9.46
C LEU A 62 3.44 -4.63 10.41
N LYS A 63 3.80 -5.80 9.89
CA LYS A 63 4.16 -6.93 10.74
C LYS A 63 5.33 -6.57 11.64
N ASP A 64 5.36 -7.11 12.84
CA ASP A 64 6.46 -6.94 13.79
C ASP A 64 7.78 -7.58 13.31
N THR A 65 7.72 -8.47 12.32
CA THR A 65 8.89 -9.04 11.66
C THR A 65 9.47 -8.18 10.54
N TRP A 66 8.86 -7.03 10.25
CA TRP A 66 9.33 -6.12 9.21
C TRP A 66 10.78 -5.67 9.49
N ASP A 67 11.64 -5.78 8.47
CA ASP A 67 13.07 -5.47 8.59
C ASP A 67 13.45 -4.37 7.60
N ARG A 68 13.96 -3.25 8.12
CA ARG A 68 14.40 -2.10 7.30
C ARG A 68 15.54 -2.44 6.34
N ARG A 69 16.25 -3.54 6.56
CA ARG A 69 17.36 -3.97 5.71
C ARG A 69 16.90 -4.88 4.58
N ASN A 70 15.65 -5.30 4.59
CA ASN A 70 15.10 -6.18 3.58
C ASN A 70 14.41 -5.34 2.49
N PRO A 71 14.89 -5.40 1.22
CA PRO A 71 14.27 -4.62 0.13
C PRO A 71 12.78 -4.89 -0.05
N TRP A 72 12.34 -6.13 0.10
CA TRP A 72 10.92 -6.46 0.01
C TRP A 72 10.11 -5.76 1.08
N ASP A 73 10.59 -5.77 2.32
CA ASP A 73 9.91 -5.12 3.44
C ASP A 73 9.84 -3.60 3.24
N LEU A 74 10.91 -2.99 2.73
CA LEU A 74 10.90 -1.58 2.36
C LEU A 74 9.86 -1.30 1.28
N SER A 75 9.71 -2.19 0.32
CA SER A 75 8.72 -2.04 -0.75
C SER A 75 7.28 -2.17 -0.22
N ILE A 76 7.05 -2.96 0.80
CA ILE A 76 5.76 -3.05 1.48
C ILE A 76 5.43 -1.71 2.14
N LEU A 77 6.38 -1.12 2.85
CA LEU A 77 6.18 0.21 3.43
C LEU A 77 5.90 1.26 2.36
N LEU A 78 6.63 1.24 1.25
CA LEU A 78 6.38 2.13 0.13
C LEU A 78 4.96 1.97 -0.42
N HIS A 79 4.49 0.73 -0.58
CA HIS A 79 3.15 0.41 -1.05
C HIS A 79 2.09 1.07 -0.14
N GLU A 80 2.24 0.92 1.18
CA GLU A 80 1.30 1.52 2.13
C GLU A 80 1.42 3.05 2.17
N LEU A 81 2.63 3.59 1.98
CA LEU A 81 2.82 5.04 1.84
C LEU A 81 2.10 5.60 0.60
N VAL A 82 2.06 4.86 -0.49
CA VAL A 82 1.28 5.28 -1.66
C VAL A 82 -0.19 5.45 -1.28
N HIS A 83 -0.75 4.51 -0.54
CA HIS A 83 -2.14 4.62 -0.08
C HIS A 83 -2.34 5.81 0.86
N TYR A 84 -1.38 6.05 1.77
CA TYR A 84 -1.41 7.23 2.65
C TYR A 84 -1.43 8.53 1.83
N VAL A 85 -0.55 8.63 0.83
CA VAL A 85 -0.46 9.82 -0.03
C VAL A 85 -1.75 10.00 -0.83
N GLN A 86 -2.31 8.92 -1.36
CA GLN A 86 -3.60 8.96 -2.07
C GLN A 86 -4.71 9.51 -1.17
N ASP A 87 -4.74 9.07 0.08
CA ASP A 87 -5.74 9.51 1.05
C ASP A 87 -5.57 11.00 1.42
N VAL A 88 -4.33 11.40 1.76
CA VAL A 88 -4.03 12.79 2.13
C VAL A 88 -4.24 13.75 0.97
N ASN A 89 -3.98 13.31 -0.27
CA ASN A 89 -4.25 14.09 -1.47
C ASN A 89 -5.75 14.13 -1.82
N GLU A 90 -6.60 13.43 -1.05
CA GLU A 90 -8.05 13.38 -1.25
C GLU A 90 -8.44 12.92 -2.66
N ILE A 91 -7.67 11.97 -3.20
CA ILE A 91 -7.96 11.42 -4.52
C ILE A 91 -9.23 10.58 -4.45
N GLN A 92 -10.16 10.85 -5.34
CA GLN A 92 -11.43 10.16 -5.36
C GLN A 92 -11.32 8.84 -6.11
N PHE A 93 -11.77 7.78 -5.48
CA PHE A 93 -11.83 6.44 -6.06
C PHE A 93 -13.26 5.94 -6.02
N GLN A 94 -13.65 5.18 -7.03
CA GLN A 94 -14.96 4.56 -7.08
C GLN A 94 -15.11 3.50 -5.98
N CYS A 95 -14.02 2.80 -5.68
CA CYS A 95 -13.90 1.86 -4.57
C CYS A 95 -12.43 1.77 -4.16
N ASN A 96 -12.15 1.18 -3.00
CA ASN A 96 -10.77 1.08 -2.49
C ASN A 96 -9.85 0.23 -3.38
N MET A 97 -10.40 -0.67 -4.18
CA MET A 97 -9.60 -1.50 -5.10
C MET A 97 -8.85 -0.66 -6.12
N GLU A 98 -9.41 0.48 -6.54
CA GLU A 98 -8.75 1.37 -7.51
C GLU A 98 -7.45 1.99 -6.97
N MET A 99 -7.27 2.04 -5.66
CA MET A 99 -6.04 2.52 -5.04
C MET A 99 -4.83 1.66 -5.43
N GLU A 100 -5.07 0.41 -5.80
CA GLU A 100 -4.03 -0.55 -6.19
C GLU A 100 -3.47 -0.32 -7.60
N LYS A 101 -4.14 0.48 -8.43
CA LYS A 101 -3.68 0.74 -9.80
C LYS A 101 -2.28 1.33 -9.86
N MET A 102 -1.95 2.20 -8.91
CA MET A 102 -0.65 2.87 -8.87
C MET A 102 0.30 2.25 -7.85
N SER A 103 -0.21 1.65 -6.78
CA SER A 103 0.66 1.12 -5.72
C SER A 103 1.51 -0.04 -6.19
N TRP A 104 0.96 -0.97 -6.95
CA TRP A 104 1.72 -2.12 -7.46
C TRP A 104 2.81 -1.71 -8.47
N PRO A 105 2.50 -0.90 -9.51
CA PRO A 105 3.56 -0.44 -10.44
C PRO A 105 4.65 0.37 -9.76
N LEU A 106 4.31 1.22 -8.80
CA LEU A 106 5.30 1.99 -8.05
C LEU A 106 6.17 1.09 -7.17
N GLN A 107 5.58 0.09 -6.52
CA GLN A 107 6.32 -0.89 -5.74
C GLN A 107 7.30 -1.67 -6.61
N GLN A 108 6.86 -2.13 -7.78
CA GLN A 108 7.71 -2.83 -8.74
C GLN A 108 8.87 -1.97 -9.20
N LYS A 109 8.58 -0.72 -9.56
CA LYS A 109 9.61 0.24 -10.03
C LYS A 109 10.63 0.52 -8.94
N TYR A 110 10.19 0.73 -7.71
CA TYR A 110 11.07 0.96 -6.57
C TYR A 110 12.01 -0.22 -6.34
N LEU A 111 11.49 -1.42 -6.32
CA LEU A 111 12.31 -2.62 -6.14
C LEU A 111 13.36 -2.75 -7.23
N GLN A 112 12.99 -2.51 -8.49
CA GLN A 112 13.91 -2.64 -9.61
C GLN A 112 14.96 -1.53 -9.63
N GLU A 113 14.54 -0.27 -9.48
CA GLU A 113 15.45 0.87 -9.64
C GLU A 113 16.34 1.10 -8.42
N VAL A 114 15.81 0.92 -7.22
CA VAL A 114 16.55 1.23 -5.99
C VAL A 114 17.33 0.02 -5.49
N HIS A 115 16.77 -1.17 -5.62
CA HIS A 115 17.35 -2.39 -5.04
C HIS A 115 17.82 -3.42 -6.05
N ASN A 116 17.62 -3.17 -7.35
CA ASN A 116 17.91 -4.14 -8.40
C ASN A 116 17.23 -5.48 -8.11
N PHE A 117 16.03 -5.42 -7.54
CA PHE A 117 15.22 -6.58 -7.15
C PHE A 117 14.09 -6.73 -8.15
N LYS A 118 14.09 -7.83 -8.91
CA LYS A 118 13.07 -8.08 -9.91
C LYS A 118 11.85 -8.73 -9.26
N TRP A 119 10.72 -8.02 -9.30
CA TRP A 119 9.43 -8.54 -8.87
C TRP A 119 8.43 -8.38 -10.00
N GLU A 120 7.88 -9.51 -10.42
CA GLU A 120 6.86 -9.53 -11.46
C GLU A 120 5.56 -10.04 -10.84
N TYR A 121 4.53 -9.24 -10.90
CA TYR A 121 3.19 -9.64 -10.50
C TYR A 121 2.37 -10.00 -11.74
N ASP A 122 1.34 -10.84 -11.55
CA ASP A 122 0.41 -11.22 -12.61
C ASP A 122 -0.41 -10.00 -13.02
N GLY A 123 -0.22 -9.54 -14.28
CA GLY A 123 -0.91 -8.35 -14.78
C GLY A 123 -2.42 -8.51 -14.86
N LEU A 124 -2.91 -9.73 -15.17
CA LEU A 124 -4.34 -10.01 -15.19
C LEU A 124 -4.92 -9.95 -13.77
N TRP A 125 -4.24 -10.57 -12.81
CA TRP A 125 -4.67 -10.53 -11.42
C TRP A 125 -4.68 -9.09 -10.89
N HIS A 126 -3.64 -8.31 -11.21
CA HIS A 126 -3.59 -6.89 -10.84
C HIS A 126 -4.76 -6.12 -11.44
N LEU A 127 -5.07 -6.35 -12.71
CA LEU A 127 -6.21 -5.72 -13.36
C LEU A 127 -7.52 -6.04 -12.61
N MET A 128 -7.69 -7.28 -12.18
CA MET A 128 -8.89 -7.70 -11.45
C MET A 128 -8.99 -7.06 -10.07
N VAL A 129 -7.88 -7.01 -9.30
CA VAL A 129 -7.90 -6.49 -7.93
C VAL A 129 -7.78 -4.97 -7.84
N SER A 130 -7.45 -4.30 -8.95
CA SER A 130 -7.28 -2.85 -9.00
C SER A 130 -8.46 -2.11 -9.66
N ASN A 131 -9.51 -2.82 -9.99
CA ASN A 131 -10.72 -2.25 -10.57
C ASN A 131 -11.93 -2.65 -9.73
N CYS A 132 -12.92 -1.78 -9.70
CA CYS A 132 -14.14 -2.04 -8.95
C CYS A 132 -14.91 -3.18 -9.61
N PRO A 133 -15.53 -4.07 -8.81
CA PRO A 133 -16.39 -5.12 -9.36
C PRO A 133 -17.54 -4.54 -10.18
N ASP A 134 -17.97 -5.27 -11.21
CA ASP A 134 -19.07 -4.84 -12.08
C ASP A 134 -20.34 -4.49 -11.32
N MET A 135 -20.55 -5.14 -10.18
CA MET A 135 -21.72 -4.85 -9.33
C MET A 135 -21.75 -3.40 -8.85
N TYR A 136 -20.59 -2.74 -8.76
CA TYR A 136 -20.52 -1.31 -8.43
C TYR A 136 -21.01 -0.45 -9.59
N ASN A 137 -20.87 -0.93 -10.82
CA ASN A 137 -21.25 -0.19 -12.01
C ASN A 137 -22.65 -0.54 -12.48
N GLY A 138 -23.00 -1.81 -12.37
CA GLY A 138 -24.26 -2.32 -12.90
C GLY A 138 -25.37 -2.45 -11.88
N ALA A 139 -25.05 -2.78 -10.64
CA ALA A 139 -26.05 -3.03 -9.60
C ALA A 139 -26.80 -1.77 -9.15
N VAL A 140 -26.26 -0.60 -9.46
CA VAL A 140 -26.91 0.66 -9.15
C VAL A 140 -27.92 1.06 -10.23
N ASP A 141 -27.94 0.34 -11.31
CA ASP A 141 -28.90 0.54 -12.36
C ASP A 141 -30.22 -0.17 -12.06
#